data_471b43ef4f682e2d748771f43942cf0f
#
_entry.id   471b43ef4f682e2d748771f43942cf0f
#
_cell.length_a   1.000
_cell.length_b   1.000
_cell.length_c   1.000
_cell.angle_alpha   90.00
_cell.angle_beta   90.00
_cell.angle_gamma   90.00
#
_symmetry.space_group_name_H-M   'P 1'
#
loop_
_entity.id
_entity.type
_entity.pdbx_description
1 polymer ?
#
loop_
_entity_poly.entity_id
_entity_poly.type
_entity_poly.pdbx_seq_one_letter_code
_entity_poly.pdbx_strand_id
1 'polypeptide(L)'
;MMTVLQSADENVEARRVLERRGLSMIRTGWLGRLGRRMGIDSMSIGDPRKSWDVLKTAEFLERRLPKNAAIVDFGAFHSETTGILLRMGFTNLHGVDLNPSVVSGPYRDRIRYSVGDFLATTFAPGSFAAITAISAIEHGHAIDALLSEVARLLAPGGYFVASTDYWPEKIATTGIRIYGMDWTIFSARELGALFDGARARGLVPVGALEYGAGSPVIEFAGRRYTFAWLALQKRNDAA
;
A
#
# COMPACT_ATOMS: atom_id res chain seq x y z
N MET A 1 -2.69 4.47 -13.62
CA MET A 1 -1.22 4.69 -13.70
C MET A 1 -0.52 3.50 -13.06
N MET A 2 0.56 3.08 -13.62
CA MET A 2 1.50 2.16 -12.97
C MET A 2 2.92 2.62 -13.27
N THR A 3 3.79 2.54 -12.27
CA THR A 3 5.23 2.80 -12.40
C THR A 3 6.00 1.76 -11.59
N VAL A 4 7.24 1.53 -11.94
CA VAL A 4 8.10 0.49 -11.35
C VAL A 4 9.31 1.16 -10.70
N LEU A 5 9.69 0.71 -9.52
CA LEU A 5 10.92 1.16 -8.85
C LEU A 5 12.13 0.69 -9.66
N GLN A 6 12.98 1.62 -10.10
CA GLN A 6 14.09 1.33 -11.04
C GLN A 6 15.43 1.15 -10.33
N SER A 7 15.62 1.75 -9.17
CA SER A 7 16.90 1.69 -8.46
C SER A 7 16.75 1.75 -6.94
N ALA A 8 17.77 1.24 -6.24
CA ALA A 8 17.84 1.39 -4.78
C ALA A 8 17.97 2.86 -4.35
N ASP A 9 18.59 3.69 -5.18
CA ASP A 9 18.78 5.12 -4.90
C ASP A 9 17.45 5.87 -4.85
N GLU A 10 16.47 5.53 -5.71
CA GLU A 10 15.11 6.08 -5.63
C GLU A 10 14.47 5.79 -4.28
N ASN A 11 14.63 4.58 -3.77
CA ASN A 11 14.07 4.19 -2.48
C ASN A 11 14.76 4.91 -1.30
N VAL A 12 16.10 5.04 -1.37
CA VAL A 12 16.88 5.79 -0.37
C VAL A 12 16.51 7.26 -0.37
N GLU A 13 16.38 7.89 -1.55
CA GLU A 13 15.99 9.29 -1.64
C GLU A 13 14.56 9.51 -1.16
N ALA A 14 13.63 8.60 -1.47
CA ALA A 14 12.28 8.66 -0.93
C ALA A 14 12.26 8.68 0.60
N ARG A 15 13.10 7.85 1.26
CA ARG A 15 13.24 7.87 2.72
C ARG A 15 13.77 9.21 3.24
N ARG A 16 14.77 9.77 2.59
CA ARG A 16 15.30 11.09 2.94
C ARG A 16 14.25 12.19 2.80
N VAL A 17 13.41 12.12 1.77
CA VAL A 17 12.30 13.06 1.58
C VAL A 17 11.29 12.95 2.74
N LEU A 18 10.88 11.73 3.10
CA LEU A 18 9.97 11.49 4.23
C LEU A 18 10.56 12.04 5.55
N GLU A 19 11.85 11.85 5.77
CA GLU A 19 12.56 12.36 6.96
C GLU A 19 12.64 13.89 6.97
N ARG A 20 13.06 14.52 5.87
CA ARG A 20 13.14 16.00 5.74
C ARG A 20 11.79 16.66 5.94
N ARG A 21 10.70 16.02 5.50
CA ARG A 21 9.33 16.52 5.69
C ARG A 21 8.76 16.22 7.09
N GLY A 22 9.50 15.54 7.97
CA GLY A 22 9.03 15.10 9.29
C GLY A 22 7.92 14.04 9.23
N LEU A 23 7.78 13.34 8.10
CA LEU A 23 6.70 12.38 7.85
C LEU A 23 7.06 10.95 8.26
N SER A 24 8.35 10.57 8.21
CA SER A 24 8.81 9.21 8.52
C SER A 24 8.35 8.72 9.89
N MET A 25 7.69 7.56 9.92
CA MET A 25 7.32 6.86 11.15
C MET A 25 8.45 5.94 11.65
N ILE A 26 9.42 5.65 10.78
CA ILE A 26 10.56 4.80 11.14
C ILE A 26 11.51 5.59 12.03
N ARG A 27 11.83 5.03 13.20
CA ARG A 27 12.82 5.60 14.11
C ARG A 27 14.24 5.26 13.64
N THR A 28 14.90 6.20 12.96
CA THR A 28 16.26 6.02 12.41
C THR A 28 17.38 6.43 13.38
N GLY A 29 17.07 7.09 14.49
CA GLY A 29 18.03 7.57 15.49
C GLY A 29 18.72 6.44 16.30
N TRP A 30 19.76 6.81 17.10
CA TRP A 30 20.47 5.90 18.00
C TRP A 30 19.54 5.22 19.01
N LEU A 31 18.50 5.89 19.49
CA LEU A 31 17.48 5.33 20.37
C LEU A 31 16.67 4.23 19.70
N GLY A 32 16.32 4.36 18.43
CA GLY A 32 15.65 3.30 17.66
C GLY A 32 16.58 2.08 17.43
N ARG A 33 17.87 2.32 17.22
CA ARG A 33 18.87 1.22 17.14
C ARG A 33 19.04 0.50 18.46
N LEU A 34 19.03 1.24 19.57
CA LEU A 34 19.13 0.67 20.92
C LEU A 34 17.87 -0.14 21.28
N GLY A 35 16.66 0.38 20.98
CA GLY A 35 15.40 -0.32 21.20
C GLY A 35 15.34 -1.66 20.46
N ARG A 36 15.71 -1.69 19.17
CA ARG A 36 15.82 -2.93 18.38
C ARG A 36 16.83 -3.93 19.00
N ARG A 37 17.98 -3.44 19.45
CA ARG A 37 19.01 -4.29 20.05
C ARG A 37 18.60 -4.88 21.41
N MET A 38 17.69 -4.21 22.13
CA MET A 38 17.17 -4.65 23.43
C MET A 38 15.86 -5.44 23.32
N GLY A 39 15.37 -5.73 22.09
CA GLY A 39 14.11 -6.45 21.88
C GLY A 39 12.86 -5.68 22.34
N ILE A 40 12.96 -4.38 22.61
CA ILE A 40 11.87 -3.52 23.08
C ILE A 40 11.03 -3.03 21.88
N ASP A 41 11.54 -3.22 20.65
CA ASP A 41 10.95 -2.71 19.42
C ASP A 41 9.99 -3.75 18.78
N SER A 42 9.07 -4.28 19.59
CA SER A 42 8.03 -5.20 19.10
C SER A 42 6.99 -4.53 18.17
N MET A 43 7.12 -3.23 17.92
CA MET A 43 6.24 -2.43 17.07
C MET A 43 7.07 -1.54 16.15
N SER A 44 7.92 -2.14 15.32
CA SER A 44 8.56 -1.44 14.21
C SER A 44 7.50 -1.06 13.18
N ILE A 45 7.14 0.23 13.14
CA ILE A 45 6.18 0.76 12.16
C ILE A 45 6.96 1.11 10.91
N GLY A 46 6.54 0.54 9.78
CA GLY A 46 7.12 0.78 8.48
C GLY A 46 8.33 -0.12 8.17
N ASP A 47 8.62 -0.21 6.89
CA ASP A 47 9.77 -0.91 6.32
C ASP A 47 10.57 0.06 5.45
N PRO A 48 11.87 0.28 5.71
CA PRO A 48 12.70 1.16 4.89
C PRO A 48 12.72 0.78 3.40
N ARG A 49 12.48 -0.48 3.07
CA ARG A 49 12.40 -0.96 1.69
C ARG A 49 11.17 -0.42 0.94
N LYS A 50 10.13 0.00 1.67
CA LYS A 50 8.85 0.53 1.15
C LYS A 50 8.80 2.06 1.10
N SER A 51 9.96 2.73 1.17
CA SER A 51 10.02 4.19 1.24
C SER A 51 9.52 4.87 -0.03
N TRP A 52 9.83 4.29 -1.18
CA TRP A 52 9.46 4.83 -2.49
C TRP A 52 7.94 4.76 -2.72
N ASP A 53 7.33 3.62 -2.49
CA ASP A 53 5.90 3.42 -2.70
C ASP A 53 5.06 4.19 -1.66
N VAL A 54 5.50 4.25 -0.41
CA VAL A 54 4.84 5.04 0.64
C VAL A 54 4.90 6.54 0.32
N LEU A 55 6.07 7.08 -0.04
CA LEU A 55 6.20 8.50 -0.44
C LEU A 55 5.32 8.81 -1.64
N LYS A 56 5.39 7.97 -2.67
CA LYS A 56 4.61 8.13 -3.90
C LYS A 56 3.11 8.14 -3.62
N THR A 57 2.65 7.25 -2.74
CA THR A 57 1.25 7.20 -2.28
C THR A 57 0.86 8.48 -1.56
N ALA A 58 1.68 8.92 -0.60
CA ALA A 58 1.44 10.12 0.19
C ALA A 58 1.32 11.37 -0.70
N GLU A 59 2.28 11.56 -1.62
CA GLU A 59 2.26 12.67 -2.56
C GLU A 59 1.12 12.60 -3.58
N PHE A 60 0.75 11.40 -4.04
CA PHE A 60 -0.38 11.21 -4.94
C PHE A 60 -1.67 11.68 -4.28
N LEU A 61 -1.93 11.28 -3.04
CA LEU A 61 -3.13 11.65 -2.29
C LEU A 61 -3.12 13.12 -1.88
N GLU A 62 -1.96 13.67 -1.49
CA GLU A 62 -1.81 15.08 -1.12
C GLU A 62 -2.24 16.04 -2.24
N ARG A 63 -1.91 15.68 -3.48
CA ARG A 63 -2.25 16.50 -4.66
C ARG A 63 -3.71 16.37 -5.10
N ARG A 64 -4.45 15.37 -4.64
CA ARG A 64 -5.77 15.01 -5.18
C ARG A 64 -6.92 15.09 -4.21
N LEU A 65 -6.66 15.01 -2.92
CA LEU A 65 -7.70 14.92 -1.92
C LEU A 65 -7.67 16.06 -0.92
N PRO A 66 -8.83 16.55 -0.49
CA PRO A 66 -8.92 17.47 0.64
C PRO A 66 -8.55 16.73 1.95
N LYS A 67 -8.09 17.46 2.94
CA LYS A 67 -7.55 16.88 4.19
C LYS A 67 -8.60 16.17 5.06
N ASN A 68 -9.87 16.41 4.85
CA ASN A 68 -11.00 15.72 5.51
C ASN A 68 -11.51 14.50 4.72
N ALA A 69 -10.91 14.16 3.58
CA ALA A 69 -11.28 13.00 2.80
C ALA A 69 -11.17 11.71 3.62
N ALA A 70 -12.16 10.83 3.50
CA ALA A 70 -12.13 9.52 4.13
C ALA A 70 -11.17 8.59 3.37
N ILE A 71 -10.17 8.06 4.07
CA ILE A 71 -9.15 7.16 3.53
C ILE A 71 -9.05 5.91 4.39
N VAL A 72 -8.99 4.73 3.76
CA VAL A 72 -8.72 3.47 4.46
C VAL A 72 -7.45 2.82 3.92
N ASP A 73 -6.62 2.29 4.81
CA ASP A 73 -5.42 1.53 4.50
C ASP A 73 -5.69 0.03 4.73
N PHE A 74 -5.53 -0.78 3.70
CA PHE A 74 -5.65 -2.23 3.72
C PHE A 74 -4.28 -2.86 4.01
N GLY A 75 -4.21 -3.78 4.97
CA GLY A 75 -2.94 -4.28 5.48
C GLY A 75 -2.27 -3.25 6.41
N ALA A 76 -3.05 -2.62 7.29
CA ALA A 76 -2.62 -1.49 8.10
C ALA A 76 -1.69 -1.87 9.26
N PHE A 77 -1.56 -3.15 9.59
CA PHE A 77 -0.65 -3.59 10.64
C PHE A 77 0.81 -3.38 10.22
N HIS A 78 1.57 -2.67 11.02
CA HIS A 78 2.94 -2.20 10.72
C HIS A 78 3.08 -1.21 9.54
N SER A 79 1.98 -0.82 8.89
CA SER A 79 2.00 0.22 7.84
C SER A 79 2.32 1.60 8.43
N GLU A 80 3.18 2.37 7.76
CA GLU A 80 3.39 3.77 8.12
C GLU A 80 2.46 4.73 7.34
N THR A 81 1.68 4.23 6.40
CA THR A 81 0.86 5.04 5.47
C THR A 81 -0.12 5.94 6.20
N THR A 82 -0.95 5.38 7.10
CA THR A 82 -1.95 6.17 7.85
C THR A 82 -1.29 7.20 8.76
N GLY A 83 -0.18 6.86 9.41
CA GLY A 83 0.58 7.79 10.27
C GLY A 83 1.20 8.93 9.48
N ILE A 84 1.73 8.67 8.28
CA ILE A 84 2.23 9.70 7.38
C ILE A 84 1.10 10.62 6.92
N LEU A 85 -0.02 10.08 6.48
CA LEU A 85 -1.18 10.87 6.06
C LEU A 85 -1.71 11.75 7.20
N LEU A 86 -1.73 11.24 8.44
CA LEU A 86 -2.10 12.05 9.61
C LEU A 86 -1.14 13.23 9.81
N ARG A 87 0.18 13.00 9.71
CA ARG A 87 1.19 14.07 9.80
C ARG A 87 1.09 15.09 8.68
N MET A 88 0.56 14.70 7.53
CA MET A 88 0.25 15.57 6.41
C MET A 88 -1.07 16.36 6.61
N GLY A 89 -1.78 16.15 7.72
CA GLY A 89 -3.01 16.85 8.07
C GLY A 89 -4.30 16.18 7.63
N PHE A 90 -4.28 14.95 7.12
CA PHE A 90 -5.51 14.20 6.88
C PHE A 90 -6.16 13.80 8.21
N THR A 91 -7.49 13.92 8.31
CA THR A 91 -8.21 13.80 9.58
C THR A 91 -9.21 12.65 9.64
N ASN A 92 -9.54 12.01 8.52
CA ASN A 92 -10.52 10.92 8.45
C ASN A 92 -9.86 9.64 7.94
N LEU A 93 -9.07 9.02 8.82
CA LEU A 93 -8.20 7.89 8.49
C LEU A 93 -8.68 6.61 9.16
N HIS A 94 -8.67 5.53 8.39
CA HIS A 94 -9.01 4.19 8.82
C HIS A 94 -7.88 3.22 8.45
N GLY A 95 -7.75 2.14 9.23
CA GLY A 95 -6.87 1.02 8.90
C GLY A 95 -7.56 -0.30 9.16
N VAL A 96 -7.41 -1.26 8.25
CA VAL A 96 -7.97 -2.61 8.37
C VAL A 96 -6.87 -3.64 8.21
N ASP A 97 -6.84 -4.63 9.09
CA ASP A 97 -5.90 -5.75 9.01
C ASP A 97 -6.50 -7.00 9.67
N LEU A 98 -6.07 -8.17 9.21
CA LEU A 98 -6.41 -9.45 9.85
C LEU A 98 -5.72 -9.63 11.21
N ASN A 99 -4.57 -8.97 11.43
CA ASN A 99 -3.83 -9.05 12.68
C ASN A 99 -4.56 -8.25 13.78
N PRO A 100 -5.00 -8.91 14.87
CA PRO A 100 -5.74 -8.25 15.95
C PRO A 100 -4.94 -7.13 16.64
N SER A 101 -3.61 -7.13 16.55
CA SER A 101 -2.78 -6.08 17.13
C SER A 101 -2.88 -4.75 16.39
N VAL A 102 -3.54 -4.69 15.22
CA VAL A 102 -3.75 -3.45 14.46
C VAL A 102 -4.45 -2.38 15.31
N VAL A 103 -5.37 -2.75 16.21
CA VAL A 103 -6.08 -1.81 17.08
C VAL A 103 -5.18 -1.08 18.08
N SER A 104 -3.97 -1.58 18.28
CA SER A 104 -2.93 -0.94 19.08
C SER A 104 -1.98 -0.07 18.26
N GLY A 105 -2.31 0.19 17.01
CA GLY A 105 -1.53 0.98 16.07
C GLY A 105 -1.25 2.41 16.55
N PRO A 106 -0.34 3.13 15.86
CA PRO A 106 0.03 4.49 16.23
C PRO A 106 -1.16 5.45 16.04
N TYR A 107 -1.25 6.48 16.90
CA TYR A 107 -2.32 7.50 16.83
C TYR A 107 -3.75 6.91 16.86
N ARG A 108 -3.97 5.81 17.60
CA ARG A 108 -5.27 5.13 17.73
C ARG A 108 -6.40 6.01 18.31
N ASP A 109 -6.06 7.15 18.87
CA ASP A 109 -6.98 8.22 19.27
C ASP A 109 -7.45 9.08 18.09
N ARG A 110 -6.76 9.02 16.95
CA ARG A 110 -6.98 9.84 15.75
C ARG A 110 -7.17 9.03 14.47
N ILE A 111 -6.72 7.78 14.44
CA ILE A 111 -6.89 6.82 13.34
C ILE A 111 -7.77 5.68 13.82
N ARG A 112 -8.80 5.34 13.06
CA ARG A 112 -9.74 4.26 13.39
C ARG A 112 -9.24 2.94 12.84
N TYR A 113 -8.69 2.09 13.70
CA TYR A 113 -8.26 0.76 13.32
C TYR A 113 -9.33 -0.29 13.60
N SER A 114 -9.49 -1.25 12.68
CA SER A 114 -10.40 -2.39 12.82
C SER A 114 -9.74 -3.69 12.40
N VAL A 115 -10.05 -4.76 13.12
CA VAL A 115 -9.67 -6.13 12.74
C VAL A 115 -10.68 -6.63 11.72
N GLY A 116 -10.22 -7.12 10.58
CA GLY A 116 -11.09 -7.67 9.55
C GLY A 116 -10.37 -8.03 8.25
N ASP A 117 -11.08 -8.82 7.45
CA ASP A 117 -10.65 -9.12 6.10
C ASP A 117 -11.03 -7.94 5.17
N PHE A 118 -10.04 -7.33 4.56
CA PHE A 118 -10.27 -6.22 3.64
C PHE A 118 -10.89 -6.66 2.29
N LEU A 119 -11.05 -7.96 2.06
CA LEU A 119 -11.80 -8.48 0.92
C LEU A 119 -13.33 -8.47 1.16
N ALA A 120 -13.77 -8.33 2.41
CA ALA A 120 -15.18 -8.36 2.80
C ALA A 120 -15.43 -7.49 4.04
N THR A 121 -15.23 -6.18 3.92
CA THR A 121 -15.37 -5.26 5.05
C THR A 121 -16.83 -4.93 5.36
N THR A 122 -17.09 -4.45 6.57
CA THR A 122 -18.41 -3.99 6.99
C THR A 122 -18.69 -2.52 6.67
N PHE A 123 -17.78 -1.81 6.01
CA PHE A 123 -17.99 -0.43 5.64
C PHE A 123 -19.08 -0.27 4.59
N ALA A 124 -19.79 0.85 4.65
CA ALA A 124 -20.84 1.17 3.69
C ALA A 124 -20.26 1.37 2.27
N PRO A 125 -21.00 1.02 1.21
CA PRO A 125 -20.60 1.34 -0.16
C PRO A 125 -20.35 2.84 -0.35
N GLY A 126 -19.36 3.21 -1.15
CA GLY A 126 -19.06 4.60 -1.48
C GLY A 126 -18.53 5.44 -0.32
N SER A 127 -18.07 4.83 0.78
CA SER A 127 -17.68 5.54 2.00
C SER A 127 -16.28 6.15 1.97
N PHE A 128 -15.44 5.79 1.00
CA PHE A 128 -14.04 6.27 0.95
C PHE A 128 -13.70 7.03 -0.33
N ALA A 129 -12.99 8.14 -0.15
CA ALA A 129 -12.37 8.89 -1.25
C ALA A 129 -11.06 8.23 -1.72
N ALA A 130 -10.40 7.46 -0.87
CA ALA A 130 -9.27 6.62 -1.27
C ALA A 130 -9.16 5.36 -0.42
N ILE A 131 -8.60 4.33 -1.07
CA ILE A 131 -8.15 3.08 -0.44
C ILE A 131 -6.67 2.93 -0.77
N THR A 132 -5.84 2.66 0.23
CA THR A 132 -4.42 2.32 0.05
C THR A 132 -4.18 0.85 0.39
N ALA A 133 -3.25 0.19 -0.32
CA ALA A 133 -2.85 -1.19 -0.07
C ALA A 133 -1.35 -1.33 -0.43
N ILE A 134 -0.48 -0.93 0.49
CA ILE A 134 0.96 -0.88 0.23
C ILE A 134 1.61 -2.19 0.64
N SER A 135 2.08 -2.94 -0.37
CA SER A 135 2.63 -4.31 -0.17
C SER A 135 1.71 -5.22 0.64
N ALA A 136 0.47 -5.25 0.24
CA ALA A 136 -0.56 -6.09 0.84
C ALA A 136 -1.15 -7.09 -0.18
N ILE A 137 -1.30 -6.68 -1.43
CA ILE A 137 -2.03 -7.46 -2.45
C ILE A 137 -1.28 -8.70 -2.95
N GLU A 138 0.02 -8.81 -2.68
CA GLU A 138 0.86 -9.98 -3.00
C GLU A 138 0.69 -11.16 -2.04
N HIS A 139 -0.04 -11.00 -0.93
CA HIS A 139 -0.17 -12.02 0.12
C HIS A 139 -1.44 -12.85 -0.03
N GLY A 140 -1.48 -13.73 -1.06
CA GLY A 140 -2.48 -14.80 -1.20
C GLY A 140 -3.93 -14.35 -1.42
N HIS A 141 -4.15 -13.10 -1.81
CA HIS A 141 -5.49 -12.57 -1.95
C HIS A 141 -6.13 -12.90 -3.30
N ALA A 142 -7.43 -13.17 -3.28
CA ALA A 142 -8.24 -13.30 -4.47
C ALA A 142 -8.41 -11.91 -5.11
N ILE A 143 -7.68 -11.61 -6.18
CA ILE A 143 -7.67 -10.29 -6.85
C ILE A 143 -9.07 -9.85 -7.28
N ASP A 144 -9.91 -10.78 -7.74
CA ASP A 144 -11.29 -10.47 -8.11
C ASP A 144 -12.14 -10.01 -6.92
N ALA A 145 -11.99 -10.63 -5.76
CA ALA A 145 -12.67 -10.22 -4.54
C ALA A 145 -12.15 -8.84 -4.07
N LEU A 146 -10.84 -8.63 -4.10
CA LEU A 146 -10.22 -7.34 -3.79
C LEU A 146 -10.79 -6.23 -4.67
N LEU A 147 -10.77 -6.40 -5.99
CA LEU A 147 -11.25 -5.39 -6.93
C LEU A 147 -12.76 -5.12 -6.77
N SER A 148 -13.55 -6.14 -6.44
CA SER A 148 -14.98 -5.99 -6.17
C SER A 148 -15.22 -5.17 -4.90
N GLU A 149 -14.48 -5.45 -3.82
CA GLU A 149 -14.61 -4.71 -2.56
C GLU A 149 -14.09 -3.27 -2.70
N VAL A 150 -12.97 -3.06 -3.40
CA VAL A 150 -12.46 -1.73 -3.74
C VAL A 150 -13.49 -0.93 -4.52
N ALA A 151 -14.10 -1.52 -5.57
CA ALA A 151 -15.12 -0.86 -6.36
C ALA A 151 -16.38 -0.54 -5.55
N ARG A 152 -16.77 -1.40 -4.61
CA ARG A 152 -17.89 -1.18 -3.70
C ARG A 152 -17.63 0.00 -2.75
N LEU A 153 -16.46 0.05 -2.15
CA LEU A 153 -16.13 0.99 -1.07
C LEU A 153 -15.78 2.39 -1.56
N LEU A 154 -15.21 2.52 -2.76
CA LEU A 154 -14.85 3.83 -3.29
C LEU A 154 -16.09 4.65 -3.64
N ALA A 155 -16.09 5.91 -3.25
CA ALA A 155 -17.00 6.91 -3.79
C ALA A 155 -16.71 7.11 -5.30
N PRO A 156 -17.68 7.57 -6.10
CA PRO A 156 -17.42 8.01 -7.47
C PRO A 156 -16.26 9.01 -7.52
N GLY A 157 -15.31 8.83 -8.44
CA GLY A 157 -14.09 9.63 -8.53
C GLY A 157 -13.00 9.28 -7.51
N GLY A 158 -13.26 8.38 -6.57
CA GLY A 158 -12.30 7.94 -5.55
C GLY A 158 -11.15 7.10 -6.12
N TYR A 159 -10.07 6.94 -5.35
CA TYR A 159 -8.83 6.35 -5.80
C TYR A 159 -8.49 5.06 -5.06
N PHE A 160 -8.05 4.04 -5.79
CA PHE A 160 -7.33 2.90 -5.25
C PHE A 160 -5.85 3.04 -5.56
N VAL A 161 -5.02 3.03 -4.53
CA VAL A 161 -3.56 3.16 -4.64
C VAL A 161 -2.91 1.96 -3.98
N ALA A 162 -2.13 1.21 -4.73
CA ALA A 162 -1.47 0.02 -4.20
C ALA A 162 -0.01 -0.07 -4.66
N SER A 163 0.77 -0.82 -3.93
CA SER A 163 2.06 -1.34 -4.38
C SER A 163 2.13 -2.84 -4.15
N THR A 164 3.00 -3.50 -4.91
CA THR A 164 3.18 -4.95 -4.85
C THR A 164 4.56 -5.36 -5.30
N ASP A 165 4.98 -6.55 -4.90
CA ASP A 165 6.18 -7.20 -5.39
C ASP A 165 6.01 -7.52 -6.87
N TYR A 166 7.01 -7.16 -7.70
CA TYR A 166 6.88 -7.18 -9.15
C TYR A 166 8.19 -7.55 -9.86
N TRP A 167 8.04 -8.30 -10.94
CA TRP A 167 9.08 -8.47 -11.96
C TRP A 167 8.40 -8.68 -13.33
N PRO A 168 8.94 -8.16 -14.46
CA PRO A 168 8.28 -8.29 -15.76
C PRO A 168 7.97 -9.74 -16.15
N GLU A 169 8.92 -10.65 -15.97
CA GLU A 169 8.76 -12.09 -16.15
C GLU A 169 8.28 -12.75 -14.86
N LYS A 170 7.59 -13.90 -14.99
CA LYS A 170 7.10 -14.63 -13.80
C LYS A 170 8.25 -15.22 -12.99
N ILE A 171 8.32 -14.82 -11.73
CA ILE A 171 9.17 -15.46 -10.71
C ILE A 171 8.31 -16.42 -9.89
N ALA A 172 8.72 -17.69 -9.83
CA ALA A 172 8.00 -18.69 -9.06
C ALA A 172 8.20 -18.49 -7.54
N THR A 173 7.09 -18.46 -6.82
CA THR A 173 7.03 -18.33 -5.36
C THR A 173 6.26 -19.49 -4.71
N THR A 174 5.93 -20.53 -5.48
CA THR A 174 5.18 -21.70 -5.01
C THR A 174 5.83 -22.31 -3.78
N GLY A 175 5.03 -22.54 -2.74
CA GLY A 175 5.48 -23.12 -1.47
C GLY A 175 6.15 -22.10 -0.52
N ILE A 176 6.34 -20.85 -0.94
CA ILE A 176 6.84 -19.79 -0.05
C ILE A 176 5.62 -19.09 0.58
N ARG A 177 5.56 -19.13 1.90
CA ARG A 177 4.51 -18.46 2.67
C ARG A 177 5.10 -17.34 3.51
N ILE A 178 4.45 -16.18 3.48
CA ILE A 178 4.79 -15.00 4.26
C ILE A 178 3.57 -14.62 5.10
N TYR A 179 3.76 -14.43 6.39
CA TYR A 179 2.67 -14.22 7.36
C TYR A 179 1.60 -15.33 7.33
N GLY A 180 2.00 -16.58 6.98
CA GLY A 180 1.06 -17.69 6.85
C GLY A 180 0.23 -17.71 5.56
N MET A 181 0.40 -16.76 4.67
CA MET A 181 -0.28 -16.63 3.38
C MET A 181 0.66 -16.98 2.22
N ASP A 182 0.12 -17.43 1.11
CA ASP A 182 0.88 -17.62 -0.12
C ASP A 182 1.40 -16.25 -0.60
N TRP A 183 2.58 -16.24 -1.17
CA TRP A 183 3.23 -15.02 -1.64
C TRP A 183 3.37 -15.02 -3.15
N THR A 184 3.09 -13.88 -3.77
CA THR A 184 3.18 -13.70 -5.22
C THR A 184 4.07 -12.53 -5.59
N ILE A 185 5.09 -12.75 -6.44
CA ILE A 185 5.72 -11.70 -7.20
C ILE A 185 4.94 -11.59 -8.52
N PHE A 186 4.23 -10.49 -8.70
CA PHE A 186 3.41 -10.28 -9.90
C PHE A 186 4.28 -10.12 -11.14
N SER A 187 3.85 -10.72 -12.24
CA SER A 187 4.42 -10.48 -13.58
C SER A 187 3.66 -9.37 -14.31
N ALA A 188 4.23 -8.87 -15.41
CA ALA A 188 3.57 -7.91 -16.29
C ALA A 188 2.21 -8.45 -16.81
N ARG A 189 2.15 -9.75 -17.12
CA ARG A 189 0.90 -10.41 -17.54
C ARG A 189 -0.15 -10.41 -16.44
N GLU A 190 0.24 -10.72 -15.20
CA GLU A 190 -0.69 -10.78 -14.06
C GLU A 190 -1.20 -9.39 -13.68
N LEU A 191 -0.34 -8.36 -13.71
CA LEU A 191 -0.79 -6.98 -13.51
C LEU A 191 -1.66 -6.49 -14.68
N GLY A 192 -1.38 -6.91 -15.90
CA GLY A 192 -2.28 -6.68 -17.05
C GLY A 192 -3.68 -7.22 -16.80
N ALA A 193 -3.79 -8.48 -16.35
CA ALA A 193 -5.07 -9.10 -15.98
C ALA A 193 -5.77 -8.37 -14.82
N LEU A 194 -5.01 -7.91 -13.81
CA LEU A 194 -5.55 -7.08 -12.72
C LEU A 194 -6.17 -5.79 -13.27
N PHE A 195 -5.50 -5.09 -14.19
CA PHE A 195 -6.05 -3.88 -14.80
C PHE A 195 -7.29 -4.14 -15.65
N ASP A 196 -7.36 -5.27 -16.34
CA ASP A 196 -8.55 -5.65 -17.10
C ASP A 196 -9.73 -5.96 -16.17
N GLY A 197 -9.49 -6.73 -15.10
CA GLY A 197 -10.49 -6.97 -14.05
C GLY A 197 -10.95 -5.69 -13.35
N ALA A 198 -10.05 -4.72 -13.15
CA ALA A 198 -10.36 -3.42 -12.59
C ALA A 198 -11.27 -2.61 -13.52
N ARG A 199 -10.95 -2.55 -14.84
CA ARG A 199 -11.77 -1.84 -15.83
C ARG A 199 -13.19 -2.40 -15.92
N ALA A 200 -13.34 -3.73 -15.82
CA ALA A 200 -14.66 -4.39 -15.81
C ALA A 200 -15.53 -3.96 -14.61
N ARG A 201 -14.90 -3.42 -13.54
CA ARG A 201 -15.57 -2.92 -12.33
C ARG A 201 -15.61 -1.39 -12.24
N GLY A 202 -15.35 -0.69 -13.34
CA GLY A 202 -15.35 0.78 -13.38
C GLY A 202 -14.13 1.44 -12.74
N LEU A 203 -13.07 0.67 -12.43
CA LEU A 203 -11.81 1.19 -11.91
C LEU A 203 -10.83 1.38 -13.08
N VAL A 204 -10.44 2.60 -13.38
CA VAL A 204 -9.58 2.91 -14.52
C VAL A 204 -8.21 3.44 -14.09
N PRO A 205 -7.11 3.09 -14.77
CA PRO A 205 -5.80 3.67 -14.49
C PRO A 205 -5.81 5.20 -14.63
N VAL A 206 -5.18 5.90 -13.69
CA VAL A 206 -5.12 7.38 -13.66
C VAL A 206 -4.15 7.96 -14.71
N GLY A 207 -3.36 7.12 -15.38
CA GLY A 207 -2.38 7.52 -16.40
C GLY A 207 -1.73 6.30 -17.05
N ALA A 208 -0.53 6.45 -17.60
CA ALA A 208 0.19 5.40 -18.31
C ALA A 208 0.47 4.18 -17.42
N LEU A 209 0.62 3.02 -18.07
CA LEU A 209 1.03 1.76 -17.46
C LEU A 209 2.46 1.44 -17.93
N GLU A 210 3.43 1.56 -17.04
CA GLU A 210 4.84 1.30 -17.29
C GLU A 210 5.22 -0.03 -16.66
N TYR A 211 5.58 -1.02 -17.49
CA TYR A 211 5.89 -2.39 -17.03
C TYR A 211 7.39 -2.68 -17.01
N GLY A 212 8.23 -1.80 -17.55
CA GLY A 212 9.66 -2.02 -17.63
C GLY A 212 10.35 -1.94 -16.27
N ALA A 213 11.19 -2.91 -15.96
CA ALA A 213 12.11 -2.89 -14.83
C ALA A 213 13.55 -3.00 -15.33
N GLY A 214 14.44 -2.13 -14.83
CA GLY A 214 15.85 -2.15 -15.25
C GLY A 214 16.62 -3.27 -14.55
N SER A 215 16.65 -3.28 -13.23
CA SER A 215 17.32 -4.30 -12.41
C SER A 215 16.52 -4.59 -11.13
N PRO A 216 16.64 -5.81 -10.56
CA PRO A 216 16.04 -6.12 -9.28
C PRO A 216 16.62 -5.24 -8.17
N VAL A 217 15.76 -4.58 -7.41
CA VAL A 217 16.14 -3.68 -6.30
C VAL A 217 16.01 -4.38 -4.95
N ILE A 218 15.14 -5.37 -4.87
CA ILE A 218 14.81 -6.11 -3.65
C ILE A 218 15.35 -7.53 -3.76
N GLU A 219 15.91 -8.00 -2.65
CA GLU A 219 16.22 -9.42 -2.45
C GLU A 219 15.54 -9.89 -1.16
N PHE A 220 14.66 -10.88 -1.29
CA PHE A 220 13.93 -11.44 -0.18
C PHE A 220 13.52 -12.90 -0.46
N ALA A 221 13.59 -13.77 0.55
CA ALA A 221 13.27 -15.20 0.45
C ALA A 221 13.93 -15.90 -0.75
N GLY A 222 15.19 -15.55 -1.07
CA GLY A 222 15.93 -16.10 -2.21
C GLY A 222 15.38 -15.70 -3.59
N ARG A 223 14.63 -14.61 -3.66
CA ARG A 223 14.10 -14.03 -4.91
C ARG A 223 14.60 -12.60 -5.07
N ARG A 224 14.83 -12.21 -6.34
CA ARG A 224 15.26 -10.86 -6.70
C ARG A 224 14.19 -10.22 -7.59
N TYR A 225 13.65 -9.08 -7.17
CA TYR A 225 12.52 -8.41 -7.81
C TYR A 225 12.54 -6.91 -7.52
N THR A 226 11.51 -6.20 -7.87
CA THR A 226 11.31 -4.79 -7.55
C THR A 226 9.87 -4.55 -7.10
N PHE A 227 9.46 -3.29 -6.95
CA PHE A 227 8.09 -2.92 -6.66
C PHE A 227 7.41 -2.28 -7.85
N ALA A 228 6.13 -2.61 -8.04
CA ALA A 228 5.22 -1.86 -8.87
C ALA A 228 4.27 -1.07 -7.99
N TRP A 229 4.07 0.19 -8.31
CA TRP A 229 3.10 1.08 -7.70
C TRP A 229 2.02 1.41 -8.72
N LEU A 230 0.75 1.34 -8.31
CA LEU A 230 -0.39 1.57 -9.20
C LEU A 230 -1.42 2.50 -8.57
N ALA A 231 -2.13 3.25 -9.43
CA ALA A 231 -3.27 4.07 -9.04
C ALA A 231 -4.41 3.90 -10.06
N LEU A 232 -5.56 3.55 -9.53
CA LEU A 232 -6.84 3.44 -10.24
C LEU A 232 -7.80 4.49 -9.71
N GLN A 233 -8.73 4.92 -10.55
CA GLN A 233 -9.82 5.81 -10.16
C GLN A 233 -11.16 5.14 -10.48
N LYS A 234 -12.09 5.17 -9.56
CA LYS A 234 -13.47 4.79 -9.83
C LYS A 234 -14.11 5.81 -10.76
N ARG A 235 -14.71 5.34 -11.86
CA ARG A 235 -15.45 6.22 -12.77
C ARG A 235 -16.54 6.96 -11.98
N ASN A 236 -16.75 8.20 -12.35
CA ASN A 236 -18.00 8.85 -11.98
C ASN A 236 -19.11 8.13 -12.75
N ASP A 237 -20.13 7.64 -12.06
CA ASP A 237 -21.33 7.20 -12.74
C ASP A 237 -21.79 8.40 -13.58
N ALA A 238 -21.89 8.22 -14.89
CA ALA A 238 -22.49 9.25 -15.74
C ALA A 238 -23.91 9.46 -15.22
N ALA A 239 -24.19 10.66 -14.76
CA ALA A 239 -25.53 11.08 -14.38
C ALA A 239 -26.48 11.02 -15.55
#